data_57cb4ad8a99a9bb43c6c6dc11d9ac979
#
_entry.id   57cb4ad8a99a9bb43c6c6dc11d9ac979
#
_cell.length_a   1.000
_cell.length_b   1.000
_cell.length_c   1.000
_cell.angle_alpha   90.00
_cell.angle_beta   90.00
_cell.angle_gamma   90.00
#
_symmetry.space_group_name_H-M   'P 1'
#
loop_
_entity.id
_entity.type
_entity.pdbx_description
1 polymer ?
#
loop_
_entity_poly.entity_id
_entity_poly.type
_entity_poly.pdbx_seq_one_letter_code
_entity_poly.pdbx_strand_id
1 'polypeptide(L)'
;LSVYGVNPPPCVIVLGAEAENDQVTPIVSKYAKTIRGGLDPQPRWLSWDAVVAIGYPHLPLDTALRVVQVGGGQAAGAYVQRSSTRTMYHYPRRYIEPGHELVIPANLSDARRDLVKRHLIPALPDAPSNRSVFHRPPGADDDNWVPILENADGNAIAVIYRPHAGASEVWYLPEEAIDILDPALHLAFGEWNSQDPKRFPSSPKWTSDVRWMSAHQQKQIEAVRAEIEEAREQVVLLTASIEFGEVKLDELMRDAEQSPQRRLLTDNDDSLVEAVMYALRKFGFVVVDLDKQLSEGEPRMGDLSVSDEDWTAIAEVKGYTKGAKSNDLLTVGRHRRVYEKKHGDVQRMWYVANPFRLDSPDGRPKILDGADEHIADFAHDDGSVIDTRDLFDLLKRVDTGDLTPESAREALKEAKGRLQLD
;
A
#
# COMPACT_ATOMS: atom_id res chain seq x y z
N LEU A 1 58.54 1.26 -17.25
CA LEU A 1 57.86 2.22 -18.14
C LEU A 1 56.42 2.29 -17.70
N SER A 2 56.00 3.41 -17.06
CA SER A 2 54.65 3.59 -16.61
C SER A 2 53.73 3.66 -17.83
N VAL A 3 52.69 2.85 -17.83
CA VAL A 3 51.64 2.81 -18.85
C VAL A 3 50.84 4.13 -18.90
N TYR A 4 51.03 4.99 -17.91
CA TYR A 4 50.36 6.28 -17.70
C TYR A 4 51.05 7.48 -18.37
N GLY A 5 51.75 7.27 -19.48
CA GLY A 5 52.65 8.26 -20.04
C GLY A 5 52.03 9.51 -20.66
N VAL A 6 50.73 9.61 -20.87
CA VAL A 6 50.17 10.73 -21.65
C VAL A 6 48.88 11.32 -21.04
N ASN A 7 48.06 10.55 -20.35
CA ASN A 7 46.76 11.02 -19.87
C ASN A 7 46.68 11.11 -18.34
N PRO A 8 46.20 12.23 -17.78
CA PRO A 8 46.04 12.35 -16.34
C PRO A 8 44.92 11.46 -15.82
N PRO A 9 45.13 10.75 -14.65
CA PRO A 9 44.10 9.92 -14.03
C PRO A 9 43.00 10.77 -13.37
N PRO A 10 41.81 10.24 -13.15
CA PRO A 10 41.38 8.92 -13.58
C PRO A 10 41.06 8.89 -15.08
N CYS A 11 41.51 7.84 -15.73
CA CYS A 11 41.14 7.53 -17.11
C CYS A 11 39.94 6.58 -17.10
N VAL A 12 38.81 7.02 -17.64
CA VAL A 12 37.56 6.28 -17.62
C VAL A 12 37.08 5.96 -19.03
N ILE A 13 36.68 4.71 -19.24
CA ILE A 13 36.02 4.30 -20.48
C ILE A 13 34.53 4.13 -20.19
N VAL A 14 33.69 4.66 -21.06
CA VAL A 14 32.22 4.47 -21.03
C VAL A 14 31.84 3.48 -22.14
N LEU A 15 31.14 2.41 -21.79
CA LEU A 15 30.77 1.32 -22.69
C LEU A 15 29.27 1.08 -22.70
N GLY A 16 28.75 0.69 -23.86
CA GLY A 16 27.35 0.35 -24.06
C GLY A 16 26.68 1.21 -25.13
N ALA A 17 25.43 0.88 -25.46
CA ALA A 17 24.65 1.64 -26.45
C ALA A 17 24.39 3.08 -26.01
N GLU A 18 24.30 3.29 -24.68
CA GLU A 18 24.09 4.60 -24.04
C GLU A 18 25.42 5.37 -23.82
N ALA A 19 26.55 4.80 -24.21
CA ALA A 19 27.88 5.40 -23.94
C ALA A 19 28.09 6.75 -24.63
N GLU A 20 27.40 6.98 -25.74
CA GLU A 20 27.41 8.24 -26.50
C GLU A 20 26.24 9.15 -26.15
N ASN A 21 25.43 8.76 -25.18
CA ASN A 21 24.28 9.56 -24.76
C ASN A 21 24.73 10.88 -24.13
N ASP A 22 24.16 11.99 -24.58
CA ASP A 22 24.41 13.34 -24.08
C ASP A 22 24.22 13.49 -22.56
N GLN A 23 23.52 12.55 -21.92
CA GLN A 23 23.33 12.54 -20.48
C GLN A 23 24.45 11.84 -19.70
N VAL A 24 24.99 10.74 -20.18
CA VAL A 24 25.98 9.89 -19.48
C VAL A 24 27.37 10.53 -19.49
N THR A 25 27.84 10.95 -20.66
CA THR A 25 29.19 11.54 -20.80
C THR A 25 29.43 12.78 -19.93
N PRO A 26 28.51 13.76 -19.85
CA PRO A 26 28.65 14.91 -18.95
C PRO A 26 28.71 14.50 -17.47
N ILE A 27 27.97 13.46 -17.05
CA ILE A 27 28.01 12.95 -15.68
C ILE A 27 29.41 12.38 -15.37
N VAL A 28 29.88 11.47 -16.22
CA VAL A 28 31.19 10.84 -16.04
C VAL A 28 32.34 11.87 -16.07
N SER A 29 32.21 12.94 -16.86
CA SER A 29 33.21 14.02 -16.96
C SER A 29 33.46 14.78 -15.65
N LYS A 30 32.51 14.72 -14.70
CA LYS A 30 32.72 15.29 -13.36
C LYS A 30 33.80 14.55 -12.55
N TYR A 31 33.99 13.27 -12.84
CA TYR A 31 34.85 12.35 -12.07
C TYR A 31 36.12 11.94 -12.82
N ALA A 32 36.11 12.02 -14.13
CA ALA A 32 37.21 11.57 -14.98
C ALA A 32 38.00 12.75 -15.59
N LYS A 33 39.32 12.63 -15.66
CA LYS A 33 40.18 13.59 -16.39
C LYS A 33 40.35 13.22 -17.87
N THR A 34 40.26 11.93 -18.16
CA THR A 34 40.28 11.39 -19.50
C THR A 34 39.12 10.43 -19.69
N ILE A 35 38.31 10.68 -20.73
CA ILE A 35 37.15 9.87 -21.06
C ILE A 35 37.27 9.38 -22.49
N ARG A 36 36.88 8.13 -22.72
CA ARG A 36 36.60 7.57 -24.03
C ARG A 36 35.24 6.88 -23.98
N GLY A 37 34.38 7.19 -24.92
CA GLY A 37 33.07 6.53 -25.11
C GLY A 37 33.09 5.62 -26.33
N GLY A 38 32.09 4.73 -26.41
CA GLY A 38 31.78 3.94 -27.58
C GLY A 38 31.67 2.43 -27.34
N LEU A 39 31.41 1.72 -28.44
CA LEU A 39 31.24 0.25 -28.46
C LEU A 39 32.56 -0.45 -28.82
N ASP A 40 33.72 0.01 -28.31
CA ASP A 40 34.99 -0.65 -28.61
C ASP A 40 34.96 -2.11 -28.12
N PRO A 41 34.97 -3.10 -29.01
CA PRO A 41 34.77 -4.51 -28.62
C PRO A 41 36.00 -5.08 -27.87
N GLN A 42 37.14 -4.43 -27.93
CA GLN A 42 38.37 -4.88 -27.26
C GLN A 42 39.26 -3.71 -26.79
N PRO A 43 38.81 -2.92 -25.81
CA PRO A 43 39.64 -1.88 -25.24
C PRO A 43 40.86 -2.50 -24.55
N ARG A 44 41.98 -1.77 -24.58
CA ARG A 44 43.17 -2.17 -23.82
C ARG A 44 42.95 -1.85 -22.34
N TRP A 45 42.35 -2.80 -21.62
CA TRP A 45 41.91 -2.63 -20.24
C TRP A 45 42.96 -2.06 -19.29
N LEU A 46 44.23 -2.45 -19.47
CA LEU A 46 45.35 -1.96 -18.65
C LEU A 46 45.63 -0.45 -18.79
N SER A 47 45.04 0.21 -19.77
CA SER A 47 45.20 1.66 -19.98
C SER A 47 44.14 2.49 -19.29
N TRP A 48 43.18 1.86 -18.58
CA TRP A 48 42.04 2.49 -17.95
C TRP A 48 42.07 2.29 -16.44
N ASP A 49 41.59 3.29 -15.70
CA ASP A 49 41.44 3.25 -14.26
C ASP A 49 40.06 2.73 -13.87
N ALA A 50 39.03 3.15 -14.60
CA ALA A 50 37.69 2.71 -14.38
C ALA A 50 36.90 2.51 -15.68
N VAL A 51 35.80 1.79 -15.54
CA VAL A 51 34.79 1.55 -16.58
C VAL A 51 33.42 1.94 -16.04
N VAL A 52 32.67 2.71 -16.81
CA VAL A 52 31.21 2.90 -16.64
C VAL A 52 30.54 2.15 -17.77
N ALA A 53 29.83 1.09 -17.46
CA ALA A 53 29.19 0.21 -18.45
C ALA A 53 27.68 0.32 -18.34
N ILE A 54 27.02 0.71 -19.43
CA ILE A 54 25.55 0.85 -19.49
C ILE A 54 25.00 -0.22 -20.44
N GLY A 55 24.19 -1.12 -19.91
CA GLY A 55 23.60 -2.23 -20.69
C GLY A 55 24.62 -3.20 -21.30
N TYR A 56 25.92 -3.05 -20.98
CA TYR A 56 27.00 -3.81 -21.61
C TYR A 56 27.06 -5.25 -21.10
N PRO A 57 27.09 -6.27 -21.99
CA PRO A 57 26.91 -7.65 -21.57
C PRO A 57 28.14 -8.32 -20.97
N HIS A 58 29.37 -7.85 -21.30
CA HIS A 58 30.58 -8.60 -21.03
C HIS A 58 31.76 -7.70 -20.60
N LEU A 59 32.10 -7.75 -19.32
CA LEU A 59 33.29 -7.08 -18.79
C LEU A 59 34.28 -8.11 -18.25
N PRO A 60 35.60 -8.01 -18.63
CA PRO A 60 36.63 -8.83 -18.03
C PRO A 60 36.94 -8.33 -16.61
N LEU A 61 36.74 -9.18 -15.61
CA LEU A 61 36.99 -8.87 -14.20
C LEU A 61 38.34 -9.39 -13.67
N ASP A 62 39.20 -9.85 -14.55
CA ASP A 62 40.57 -10.29 -14.25
C ASP A 62 41.60 -9.18 -14.25
N THR A 63 41.16 -7.94 -14.44
CA THR A 63 41.97 -6.74 -14.47
C THR A 63 41.82 -5.94 -13.18
N ALA A 64 42.77 -5.07 -12.87
CA ALA A 64 42.66 -4.18 -11.72
C ALA A 64 41.72 -2.99 -11.94
N LEU A 65 40.66 -3.16 -12.73
CA LEU A 65 39.70 -2.14 -13.07
C LEU A 65 38.65 -1.93 -11.96
N ARG A 66 38.26 -0.67 -11.81
CA ARG A 66 37.07 -0.27 -11.03
C ARG A 66 35.89 -0.12 -11.99
N VAL A 67 34.76 -0.70 -11.70
CA VAL A 67 33.62 -0.77 -12.62
C VAL A 67 32.36 -0.29 -11.95
N VAL A 68 31.61 0.58 -12.61
CA VAL A 68 30.19 0.81 -12.33
C VAL A 68 29.43 0.28 -13.53
N GLN A 69 28.63 -0.76 -13.30
CA GLN A 69 27.80 -1.38 -14.33
C GLN A 69 26.33 -1.13 -14.00
N VAL A 70 25.63 -0.45 -14.91
CA VAL A 70 24.20 -0.21 -14.86
C VAL A 70 23.53 -1.06 -15.93
N GLY A 71 22.61 -1.90 -15.53
CA GLY A 71 21.96 -2.79 -16.48
C GLY A 71 22.87 -3.83 -17.10
N GLY A 72 22.45 -4.45 -18.19
CA GLY A 72 23.21 -5.46 -18.93
C GLY A 72 23.30 -6.82 -18.24
N GLY A 73 24.22 -7.66 -18.72
CA GLY A 73 24.50 -8.97 -18.14
C GLY A 73 25.44 -8.89 -16.94
N GLN A 74 25.37 -9.85 -16.06
CA GLN A 74 26.33 -10.02 -14.97
C GLN A 74 27.56 -10.79 -15.51
N ALA A 75 28.74 -10.17 -15.50
CA ALA A 75 29.99 -10.88 -15.73
C ALA A 75 30.55 -11.37 -14.40
N ALA A 76 30.64 -12.67 -14.22
CA ALA A 76 31.34 -13.22 -13.09
C ALA A 76 32.80 -13.45 -13.47
N GLY A 77 33.70 -12.81 -12.77
CA GLY A 77 35.15 -12.98 -12.96
C GLY A 77 35.72 -14.30 -12.42
N ALA A 78 34.96 -15.37 -12.50
CA ALA A 78 35.47 -16.69 -12.14
C ALA A 78 35.98 -17.42 -13.41
N TYR A 79 37.25 -17.31 -13.66
CA TYR A 79 37.92 -18.24 -14.56
C TYR A 79 38.08 -19.58 -13.82
N VAL A 80 37.31 -20.59 -14.19
CA VAL A 80 37.61 -21.97 -13.84
C VAL A 80 38.53 -22.51 -14.91
N GLN A 81 39.81 -22.62 -14.60
CA GLN A 81 40.74 -23.29 -15.46
C GLN A 81 40.51 -24.79 -15.42
N ARG A 82 39.72 -25.34 -16.32
CA ARG A 82 39.68 -26.77 -16.64
C ARG A 82 40.53 -26.96 -17.87
N SER A 83 41.70 -27.64 -17.72
CA SER A 83 42.54 -28.16 -18.76
C SER A 83 42.67 -27.26 -20.03
N SER A 84 43.60 -26.34 -20.04
CA SER A 84 44.04 -25.50 -21.18
C SER A 84 42.99 -24.54 -21.81
N THR A 85 41.76 -24.55 -21.43
CA THR A 85 40.72 -23.62 -21.89
C THR A 85 40.16 -22.81 -20.71
N ARG A 86 40.33 -21.50 -20.76
CA ARG A 86 39.66 -20.56 -19.81
C ARG A 86 38.15 -20.50 -20.16
N THR A 87 37.31 -20.96 -19.28
CA THR A 87 35.85 -20.83 -19.44
C THR A 87 35.39 -19.66 -18.58
N MET A 88 34.85 -18.63 -19.22
CA MET A 88 34.19 -17.52 -18.52
C MET A 88 32.75 -17.96 -18.18
N TYR A 89 32.38 -17.88 -16.92
CA TYR A 89 30.99 -18.11 -16.52
C TYR A 89 30.25 -16.79 -16.55
N HIS A 90 29.17 -16.76 -17.36
CA HIS A 90 28.17 -15.70 -17.35
C HIS A 90 27.04 -16.11 -16.44
N TYR A 91 26.73 -15.28 -15.46
CA TYR A 91 25.56 -15.49 -14.61
C TYR A 91 24.45 -14.60 -15.15
N PRO A 92 23.42 -15.18 -15.76
CA PRO A 92 22.28 -14.41 -16.23
C PRO A 92 21.56 -13.80 -15.01
N ARG A 93 21.00 -12.63 -15.21
CA ARG A 93 20.07 -12.05 -14.23
C ARG A 93 18.88 -12.99 -14.06
N ARG A 94 18.49 -13.19 -12.82
CA ARG A 94 17.26 -13.89 -12.49
C ARG A 94 16.13 -12.86 -12.36
N TYR A 95 15.03 -13.12 -13.03
CA TYR A 95 13.80 -12.36 -12.80
C TYR A 95 13.10 -12.89 -11.55
N ILE A 96 12.61 -11.97 -10.73
CA ILE A 96 11.83 -12.27 -9.54
C ILE A 96 10.39 -11.82 -9.76
N GLU A 97 9.46 -12.50 -9.11
CA GLU A 97 8.05 -12.15 -9.18
C GLU A 97 7.74 -10.80 -8.48
N PRO A 98 6.65 -10.11 -8.88
CA PRO A 98 6.26 -8.87 -8.24
C PRO A 98 5.86 -9.09 -6.77
N GLY A 99 6.05 -8.06 -5.94
CA GLY A 99 5.60 -8.06 -4.54
C GLY A 99 6.65 -8.42 -3.50
N HIS A 100 7.90 -8.68 -3.90
CA HIS A 100 8.98 -8.88 -2.93
C HIS A 100 9.42 -7.55 -2.30
N GLU A 101 9.40 -7.52 -0.97
CA GLU A 101 9.87 -6.38 -0.16
C GLU A 101 11.35 -6.09 -0.43
N LEU A 102 11.70 -4.80 -0.45
CA LEU A 102 13.08 -4.33 -0.58
C LEU A 102 13.74 -4.25 0.79
N VAL A 103 14.89 -4.89 0.93
CA VAL A 103 15.65 -4.94 2.18
C VAL A 103 17.00 -4.25 2.01
N ILE A 104 17.31 -3.31 2.88
CA ILE A 104 18.63 -2.70 2.98
C ILE A 104 19.44 -3.46 4.01
N PRO A 105 20.59 -4.09 3.63
CA PRO A 105 21.42 -4.80 4.57
C PRO A 105 21.87 -3.95 5.76
N ALA A 106 21.86 -4.54 6.96
CA ALA A 106 22.16 -3.81 8.20
C ALA A 106 23.62 -3.34 8.30
N ASN A 107 24.54 -4.05 7.65
CA ASN A 107 26.00 -3.84 7.72
C ASN A 107 26.56 -2.79 6.74
N LEU A 108 25.69 -2.03 6.04
CA LEU A 108 26.13 -0.98 5.11
C LEU A 108 26.64 0.24 5.87
N SER A 109 27.66 0.91 5.28
CA SER A 109 28.06 2.25 5.70
C SER A 109 26.93 3.26 5.50
N ASP A 110 26.93 4.33 6.30
CA ASP A 110 25.90 5.38 6.20
C ASP A 110 25.80 5.97 4.80
N ALA A 111 26.94 6.20 4.13
CA ALA A 111 26.96 6.73 2.77
C ALA A 111 26.31 5.80 1.73
N ARG A 112 26.54 4.49 1.84
CA ARG A 112 25.90 3.50 0.96
C ARG A 112 24.41 3.39 1.29
N ARG A 113 24.05 3.42 2.56
CA ARG A 113 22.65 3.41 3.03
C ARG A 113 21.89 4.64 2.51
N ASP A 114 22.52 5.81 2.55
CA ASP A 114 21.95 7.06 2.01
C ASP A 114 21.77 7.00 0.50
N LEU A 115 22.74 6.48 -0.26
CA LEU A 115 22.59 6.26 -1.70
C LEU A 115 21.37 5.39 -2.00
N VAL A 116 21.22 4.29 -1.27
CA VAL A 116 20.11 3.36 -1.50
C VAL A 116 18.76 4.00 -1.13
N LYS A 117 18.64 4.59 0.05
CA LYS A 117 17.37 5.15 0.54
C LYS A 117 16.90 6.36 -0.25
N ARG A 118 17.84 7.29 -0.56
CA ARG A 118 17.47 8.58 -1.15
C ARG A 118 17.43 8.56 -2.68
N HIS A 119 18.12 7.63 -3.29
CA HIS A 119 18.28 7.62 -4.75
C HIS A 119 17.87 6.30 -5.39
N LEU A 120 18.40 5.15 -4.94
CA LEU A 120 18.17 3.89 -5.64
C LEU A 120 16.72 3.40 -5.49
N ILE A 121 16.20 3.33 -4.27
CA ILE A 121 14.82 2.88 -4.03
C ILE A 121 13.81 3.77 -4.77
N PRO A 122 13.88 5.11 -4.69
CA PRO A 122 12.96 5.97 -5.44
C PRO A 122 13.04 5.87 -6.96
N ALA A 123 14.19 5.43 -7.50
CA ALA A 123 14.37 5.21 -8.95
C ALA A 123 13.77 3.87 -9.42
N LEU A 124 13.50 2.94 -8.50
CA LEU A 124 12.90 1.65 -8.84
C LEU A 124 11.38 1.80 -8.99
N PRO A 125 10.74 1.11 -9.95
CA PRO A 125 9.28 1.10 -10.10
C PRO A 125 8.58 0.57 -8.82
N ASP A 126 7.48 1.18 -8.42
CA ASP A 126 6.73 0.81 -7.22
C ASP A 126 6.22 -0.63 -7.25
N ALA A 127 5.79 -1.11 -8.41
CA ALA A 127 5.30 -2.46 -8.60
C ALA A 127 5.80 -3.04 -9.94
N PRO A 128 7.06 -3.41 -10.05
CA PRO A 128 7.57 -4.01 -11.29
C PRO A 128 6.91 -5.37 -11.53
N SER A 129 6.53 -5.62 -12.79
CA SER A 129 6.05 -6.95 -13.20
C SER A 129 7.11 -8.03 -12.95
N ASN A 130 8.39 -7.66 -13.16
CA ASN A 130 9.54 -8.51 -12.89
C ASN A 130 10.72 -7.63 -12.45
N ARG A 131 11.51 -8.09 -11.48
CA ARG A 131 12.72 -7.41 -11.02
C ARG A 131 13.94 -8.31 -11.21
N SER A 132 15.02 -7.77 -11.81
CA SER A 132 16.26 -8.51 -12.00
C SER A 132 17.07 -8.56 -10.71
N VAL A 133 17.69 -9.71 -10.44
CA VAL A 133 18.65 -9.89 -9.35
C VAL A 133 19.98 -10.37 -9.86
N PHE A 134 21.04 -10.10 -9.10
CA PHE A 134 22.39 -10.58 -9.38
C PHE A 134 22.67 -11.85 -8.59
N HIS A 135 23.31 -12.81 -9.24
CA HIS A 135 23.69 -14.06 -8.61
C HIS A 135 25.07 -13.98 -7.99
N ARG A 136 25.20 -14.48 -6.77
CA ARG A 136 26.48 -14.62 -6.10
C ARG A 136 27.35 -15.63 -6.87
N PRO A 137 28.56 -15.24 -7.34
CA PRO A 137 29.46 -16.16 -8.05
C PRO A 137 29.94 -17.28 -7.15
N PRO A 138 30.21 -18.48 -7.67
CA PRO A 138 30.82 -19.55 -6.91
C PRO A 138 32.17 -19.12 -6.30
N GLY A 139 32.36 -19.37 -5.00
CA GLY A 139 33.56 -18.97 -4.27
C GLY A 139 33.56 -17.52 -3.78
N ALA A 140 32.52 -16.76 -4.04
CA ALA A 140 32.35 -15.46 -3.39
C ALA A 140 31.85 -15.65 -1.95
N ASP A 141 32.41 -14.88 -1.04
CA ASP A 141 32.06 -14.81 0.39
C ASP A 141 31.46 -13.43 0.74
N ASP A 142 31.16 -13.19 2.01
CA ASP A 142 30.54 -11.94 2.45
C ASP A 142 31.50 -10.75 2.42
N ASP A 143 32.83 -10.98 2.35
CA ASP A 143 33.82 -9.91 2.26
C ASP A 143 33.96 -9.38 0.82
N ASN A 144 33.75 -10.27 -0.15
CA ASN A 144 33.91 -9.93 -1.56
C ASN A 144 32.59 -9.79 -2.34
N TRP A 145 31.46 -10.19 -1.78
CA TRP A 145 30.11 -10.01 -2.29
C TRP A 145 29.27 -9.23 -1.30
N VAL A 146 29.18 -7.92 -1.50
CA VAL A 146 28.51 -6.99 -0.57
C VAL A 146 27.22 -6.47 -1.19
N PRO A 147 26.07 -7.08 -0.94
CA PRO A 147 24.78 -6.53 -1.37
C PRO A 147 24.56 -5.16 -0.76
N ILE A 148 24.06 -4.21 -1.55
CA ILE A 148 23.65 -2.88 -1.08
C ILE A 148 22.13 -2.73 -1.08
N LEU A 149 21.43 -3.56 -1.87
CA LEU A 149 19.98 -3.68 -1.88
C LEU A 149 19.61 -5.13 -2.20
N GLU A 150 18.71 -5.72 -1.43
CA GLU A 150 18.23 -7.10 -1.58
C GLU A 150 16.71 -7.12 -1.64
N ASN A 151 16.15 -8.27 -2.04
CA ASN A 151 14.74 -8.58 -1.78
C ASN A 151 14.60 -9.37 -0.46
N ALA A 152 13.36 -9.65 -0.04
CA ALA A 152 13.05 -10.40 1.17
C ALA A 152 13.66 -11.82 1.19
N ASP A 153 13.96 -12.40 0.02
CA ASP A 153 14.60 -13.71 -0.11
C ASP A 153 16.14 -13.66 -0.04
N GLY A 154 16.72 -12.47 0.18
CA GLY A 154 18.18 -12.26 0.21
C GLY A 154 18.85 -12.27 -1.15
N ASN A 155 18.11 -12.11 -2.24
CA ASN A 155 18.69 -11.97 -3.57
C ASN A 155 19.12 -10.51 -3.81
N ALA A 156 20.34 -10.30 -4.26
CA ALA A 156 20.90 -8.98 -4.48
C ALA A 156 20.26 -8.28 -5.71
N ILE A 157 19.67 -7.11 -5.51
CA ILE A 157 19.19 -6.21 -6.56
C ILE A 157 20.28 -5.24 -6.99
N ALA A 158 21.12 -4.82 -6.03
CA ALA A 158 22.35 -4.07 -6.28
C ALA A 158 23.45 -4.58 -5.36
N VAL A 159 24.67 -4.68 -5.87
CA VAL A 159 25.78 -5.33 -5.14
C VAL A 159 27.13 -4.79 -5.55
N ILE A 160 28.07 -4.74 -4.61
CA ILE A 160 29.49 -4.47 -4.85
C ILE A 160 30.22 -5.80 -4.77
N TYR A 161 30.89 -6.17 -5.88
CA TYR A 161 31.65 -7.40 -5.98
C TYR A 161 33.14 -7.13 -6.19
N ARG A 162 33.97 -7.83 -5.44
CA ARG A 162 35.44 -7.78 -5.49
C ARG A 162 36.00 -9.15 -5.82
N PRO A 163 36.10 -9.51 -7.13
CA PRO A 163 36.46 -10.88 -7.55
C PRO A 163 37.84 -11.35 -7.08
N HIS A 164 38.74 -10.39 -6.83
CA HIS A 164 40.12 -10.69 -6.35
C HIS A 164 40.51 -9.64 -5.33
N ALA A 165 41.11 -10.06 -4.24
CA ALA A 165 41.54 -9.18 -3.17
C ALA A 165 42.44 -8.03 -3.73
N GLY A 166 41.92 -6.81 -3.70
CA GLY A 166 42.61 -5.59 -4.06
C GLY A 166 42.78 -5.31 -5.56
N ALA A 167 42.33 -6.19 -6.46
CA ALA A 167 42.56 -6.04 -7.89
C ALA A 167 41.42 -5.32 -8.61
N SER A 168 40.20 -5.77 -8.51
CA SER A 168 39.05 -5.16 -9.17
C SER A 168 37.87 -5.00 -8.21
N GLU A 169 37.00 -4.07 -8.54
CA GLU A 169 35.73 -3.87 -7.82
C GLU A 169 34.66 -3.50 -8.82
N VAL A 170 33.51 -4.14 -8.73
CA VAL A 170 32.38 -3.88 -9.61
C VAL A 170 31.14 -3.53 -8.79
N TRP A 171 30.56 -2.41 -9.11
CA TRP A 171 29.24 -2.01 -8.62
C TRP A 171 28.22 -2.45 -9.65
N TYR A 172 27.50 -3.51 -9.37
CA TYR A 172 26.37 -3.96 -10.17
C TYR A 172 25.11 -3.24 -9.71
N LEU A 173 24.54 -2.44 -10.59
CA LEU A 173 23.32 -1.67 -10.36
C LEU A 173 22.23 -2.11 -11.33
N PRO A 174 20.96 -2.07 -10.95
CA PRO A 174 19.85 -2.39 -11.84
C PRO A 174 19.76 -1.35 -12.98
N GLU A 175 18.97 -1.65 -14.01
CA GLU A 175 18.87 -0.81 -15.20
C GLU A 175 18.32 0.58 -14.88
N GLU A 176 17.37 0.65 -13.94
CA GLU A 176 16.74 1.87 -13.46
C GLU A 176 17.72 2.82 -12.75
N ALA A 177 18.88 2.31 -12.33
CA ALA A 177 19.93 3.12 -11.70
C ALA A 177 20.63 4.09 -12.68
N ILE A 178 20.25 4.12 -13.95
CA ILE A 178 20.72 5.14 -14.89
C ILE A 178 20.38 6.56 -14.41
N ASP A 179 19.20 6.74 -13.81
CA ASP A 179 18.73 8.03 -13.31
C ASP A 179 19.50 8.51 -12.06
N ILE A 180 20.20 7.60 -11.40
CA ILE A 180 21.02 7.89 -10.21
C ILE A 180 22.52 7.72 -10.47
N LEU A 181 22.94 7.72 -11.72
CA LEU A 181 24.34 7.50 -12.08
C LEU A 181 25.28 8.51 -11.42
N ASP A 182 24.90 9.79 -11.34
CA ASP A 182 25.72 10.83 -10.70
C ASP A 182 25.99 10.56 -9.20
N PRO A 183 25.00 10.38 -8.33
CA PRO A 183 25.26 10.03 -6.94
C PRO A 183 25.96 8.68 -6.76
N ALA A 184 25.70 7.70 -7.62
CA ALA A 184 26.41 6.42 -7.60
C ALA A 184 27.90 6.56 -7.92
N LEU A 185 28.26 7.30 -8.97
CA LEU A 185 29.63 7.61 -9.31
C LEU A 185 30.32 8.46 -8.25
N HIS A 186 29.61 9.45 -7.68
CA HIS A 186 30.15 10.27 -6.59
C HIS A 186 30.62 9.39 -5.42
N LEU A 187 29.80 8.45 -5.00
CA LEU A 187 30.14 7.54 -3.91
C LEU A 187 31.27 6.59 -4.30
N ALA A 188 31.15 5.92 -5.46
CA ALA A 188 32.16 4.95 -5.93
C ALA A 188 33.53 5.57 -6.07
N PHE A 189 33.66 6.73 -6.76
CA PHE A 189 34.92 7.44 -6.93
C PHE A 189 35.49 7.97 -5.61
N GLY A 190 34.62 8.39 -4.67
CA GLY A 190 35.02 8.77 -3.32
C GLY A 190 35.63 7.60 -2.53
N GLU A 191 35.02 6.41 -2.60
CA GLU A 191 35.59 5.21 -1.99
C GLU A 191 36.91 4.77 -2.66
N TRP A 192 36.98 4.82 -3.98
CA TRP A 192 38.20 4.49 -4.71
C TRP A 192 39.34 5.48 -4.47
N ASN A 193 39.04 6.76 -4.33
CA ASN A 193 40.03 7.75 -3.89
C ASN A 193 40.60 7.41 -2.52
N SER A 194 39.77 6.97 -1.59
CA SER A 194 40.20 6.59 -0.24
C SER A 194 41.15 5.37 -0.27
N GLN A 195 40.97 4.47 -1.25
CA GLN A 195 41.77 3.26 -1.42
C GLN A 195 43.06 3.52 -2.23
N ASP A 196 42.95 4.29 -3.31
CA ASP A 196 44.06 4.61 -4.23
C ASP A 196 43.99 6.07 -4.72
N PRO A 197 44.44 7.04 -3.92
CA PRO A 197 44.35 8.45 -4.24
C PRO A 197 45.25 8.88 -5.40
N LYS A 198 46.24 8.05 -5.78
CA LYS A 198 47.09 8.35 -6.96
C LYS A 198 46.37 8.03 -8.26
N ARG A 199 45.57 6.99 -8.25
CA ARG A 199 44.82 6.53 -9.41
C ARG A 199 43.47 7.24 -9.53
N PHE A 200 42.85 7.57 -8.41
CA PHE A 200 41.56 8.30 -8.33
C PHE A 200 41.75 9.61 -7.54
N PRO A 201 42.53 10.58 -8.06
CA PRO A 201 42.72 11.83 -7.37
C PRO A 201 41.39 12.59 -7.28
N SER A 202 40.96 12.93 -6.09
CA SER A 202 39.85 13.85 -5.87
C SER A 202 40.35 15.29 -5.92
N SER A 203 39.47 16.24 -6.22
CA SER A 203 39.74 17.63 -5.93
C SER A 203 40.09 17.80 -4.45
N PRO A 204 41.11 18.60 -4.11
CA PRO A 204 41.48 18.82 -2.71
C PRO A 204 40.23 19.25 -1.90
N LYS A 205 40.06 18.67 -0.71
CA LYS A 205 38.86 18.95 0.14
C LYS A 205 38.58 20.44 0.35
N TRP A 206 39.61 21.27 0.34
CA TRP A 206 39.45 22.73 0.50
C TRP A 206 38.72 23.38 -0.68
N THR A 207 38.69 22.79 -1.88
CA THR A 207 38.00 23.39 -3.06
C THR A 207 36.47 23.39 -2.91
N SER A 208 35.92 22.54 -2.06
CA SER A 208 34.50 22.52 -1.69
C SER A 208 34.22 23.29 -0.39
N ASP A 209 35.24 23.84 0.25
CA ASP A 209 35.07 24.61 1.49
C ASP A 209 34.52 26.01 1.17
N VAL A 210 33.34 26.31 1.70
CA VAL A 210 32.60 27.55 1.48
C VAL A 210 33.45 28.79 1.80
N ARG A 211 34.42 28.68 2.72
CA ARG A 211 35.35 29.77 3.07
C ARG A 211 36.22 30.24 1.89
N TRP A 212 36.43 29.37 0.89
CA TRP A 212 37.25 29.68 -0.29
C TRP A 212 36.39 30.00 -1.52
N MET A 213 35.11 30.19 -1.36
CA MET A 213 34.20 30.62 -2.42
C MET A 213 34.02 32.13 -2.42
N SER A 214 33.56 32.68 -3.53
CA SER A 214 33.20 34.08 -3.59
C SER A 214 32.04 34.42 -2.64
N ALA A 215 31.99 35.66 -2.16
CA ALA A 215 30.88 36.09 -1.27
C ALA A 215 29.50 35.87 -1.90
N HIS A 216 29.40 36.00 -3.23
CA HIS A 216 28.16 35.72 -3.96
C HIS A 216 27.78 34.25 -3.90
N GLN A 217 28.73 33.33 -4.14
CA GLN A 217 28.47 31.88 -4.05
C GLN A 217 28.16 31.46 -2.62
N GLN A 218 28.86 31.99 -1.62
CA GLN A 218 28.54 31.73 -0.19
C GLN A 218 27.09 32.07 0.12
N LYS A 219 26.64 33.28 -0.28
CA LYS A 219 25.27 33.74 -0.06
C LYS A 219 24.23 32.86 -0.78
N GLN A 220 24.52 32.40 -2.00
CA GLN A 220 23.64 31.48 -2.71
C GLN A 220 23.53 30.11 -2.01
N ILE A 221 24.65 29.57 -1.53
CA ILE A 221 24.67 28.30 -0.80
C ILE A 221 23.90 28.40 0.51
N GLU A 222 24.05 29.50 1.25
CA GLU A 222 23.31 29.76 2.49
C GLU A 222 21.80 29.86 2.23
N ALA A 223 21.38 30.56 1.16
CA ALA A 223 19.98 30.68 0.80
C ALA A 223 19.37 29.30 0.49
N VAL A 224 20.04 28.50 -0.37
CA VAL A 224 19.55 27.15 -0.69
C VAL A 224 19.52 26.22 0.53
N ARG A 225 20.50 26.35 1.44
CA ARG A 225 20.48 25.59 2.71
C ARG A 225 19.27 25.95 3.57
N ALA A 226 18.96 27.25 3.67
CA ALA A 226 17.78 27.70 4.40
C ALA A 226 16.48 27.16 3.79
N GLU A 227 16.36 27.19 2.46
CA GLU A 227 15.22 26.61 1.74
C GLU A 227 15.09 25.09 1.98
N ILE A 228 16.20 24.37 2.03
CA ILE A 228 16.22 22.94 2.33
C ILE A 228 15.72 22.66 3.75
N GLU A 229 16.18 23.44 4.74
CA GLU A 229 15.74 23.26 6.15
C GLU A 229 14.26 23.59 6.29
N GLU A 230 13.77 24.67 5.68
CA GLU A 230 12.34 25.00 5.67
C GLU A 230 11.51 23.87 5.04
N ALA A 231 11.94 23.33 3.90
CA ALA A 231 11.26 22.20 3.28
C ALA A 231 11.26 20.94 4.17
N ARG A 232 12.34 20.68 4.92
CA ARG A 232 12.40 19.58 5.88
C ARG A 232 11.41 19.75 7.03
N GLU A 233 11.32 20.95 7.57
CA GLU A 233 10.33 21.27 8.62
C GLU A 233 8.90 21.07 8.11
N GLN A 234 8.61 21.50 6.88
CA GLN A 234 7.30 21.26 6.24
C GLN A 234 6.99 19.77 6.09
N VAL A 235 7.96 18.96 5.68
CA VAL A 235 7.78 17.50 5.58
C VAL A 235 7.44 16.89 6.93
N VAL A 236 8.09 17.30 8.01
CA VAL A 236 7.79 16.81 9.37
C VAL A 236 6.35 17.15 9.77
N LEU A 237 5.92 18.40 9.53
CA LEU A 237 4.55 18.84 9.84
C LEU A 237 3.50 18.10 9.03
N LEU A 238 3.75 17.89 7.73
CA LEU A 238 2.84 17.14 6.87
C LEU A 238 2.74 15.67 7.28
N THR A 239 3.86 15.05 7.63
CA THR A 239 3.87 13.66 8.11
C THR A 239 3.05 13.52 9.39
N ALA A 240 3.24 14.40 10.37
CA ALA A 240 2.45 14.40 11.58
C ALA A 240 0.94 14.64 11.33
N SER A 241 0.62 15.49 10.33
CA SER A 241 -0.78 15.73 9.94
C SER A 241 -1.43 14.50 9.30
N ILE A 242 -0.69 13.75 8.50
CA ILE A 242 -1.17 12.49 7.91
C ILE A 242 -1.42 11.45 9.01
N GLU A 243 -0.47 11.22 9.90
CA GLU A 243 -0.61 10.29 11.03
C GLU A 243 -1.82 10.62 11.91
N PHE A 244 -2.02 11.90 12.21
CA PHE A 244 -3.20 12.35 12.96
C PHE A 244 -4.50 12.10 12.18
N GLY A 245 -4.49 12.33 10.86
CA GLY A 245 -5.63 12.06 9.97
C GLY A 245 -5.99 10.57 9.94
N GLU A 246 -5.00 9.69 9.86
CA GLU A 246 -5.19 8.23 9.85
C GLU A 246 -5.80 7.75 11.16
N VAL A 247 -5.28 8.17 12.30
CA VAL A 247 -5.85 7.84 13.63
C VAL A 247 -7.31 8.27 13.74
N LYS A 248 -7.61 9.51 13.30
CA LYS A 248 -8.97 10.03 13.34
C LYS A 248 -9.90 9.26 12.39
N LEU A 249 -9.41 8.85 11.24
CA LEU A 249 -10.17 8.02 10.29
C LEU A 249 -10.52 6.66 10.92
N ASP A 250 -9.56 6.01 11.56
CA ASP A 250 -9.76 4.74 12.24
C ASP A 250 -10.77 4.83 13.38
N GLU A 251 -10.76 5.92 14.15
CA GLU A 251 -11.77 6.19 15.19
C GLU A 251 -13.17 6.33 14.58
N LEU A 252 -13.31 7.16 13.54
CA LEU A 252 -14.59 7.36 12.85
C LEU A 252 -15.13 6.08 12.19
N MET A 253 -14.28 5.25 11.62
CA MET A 253 -14.65 3.97 11.05
C MET A 253 -15.15 3.01 12.13
N ARG A 254 -14.48 2.96 13.28
CA ARG A 254 -14.89 2.14 14.43
C ARG A 254 -16.22 2.60 15.02
N ASP A 255 -16.41 3.90 15.18
CA ASP A 255 -17.68 4.47 15.65
C ASP A 255 -18.82 4.17 14.67
N ALA A 256 -18.56 4.26 13.37
CA ALA A 256 -19.53 3.90 12.35
C ALA A 256 -19.90 2.41 12.39
N GLU A 257 -18.97 1.51 12.65
CA GLU A 257 -19.23 0.07 12.79
C GLU A 257 -20.15 -0.24 13.99
N GLN A 258 -20.02 0.52 15.07
CA GLN A 258 -20.81 0.34 16.30
C GLN A 258 -22.12 1.14 16.28
N SER A 259 -22.36 1.94 15.25
CA SER A 259 -23.56 2.78 15.18
C SER A 259 -24.85 1.95 15.13
N PRO A 260 -25.95 2.42 15.75
CA PRO A 260 -27.25 1.76 15.66
C PRO A 260 -27.72 1.57 14.21
N GLN A 261 -27.36 2.47 13.30
CA GLN A 261 -27.68 2.34 11.88
C GLN A 261 -26.98 1.12 11.26
N ARG A 262 -25.67 0.93 11.51
CA ARG A 262 -24.95 -0.22 11.01
C ARG A 262 -25.45 -1.53 11.57
N ARG A 263 -25.86 -1.53 12.86
CA ARG A 263 -26.41 -2.68 13.56
C ARG A 263 -27.72 -3.18 12.94
N LEU A 264 -28.53 -2.32 12.28
CA LEU A 264 -29.67 -2.76 11.47
C LEU A 264 -29.30 -3.76 10.39
N LEU A 265 -28.08 -3.67 9.87
CA LEU A 265 -27.60 -4.49 8.74
C LEU A 265 -26.77 -5.71 9.18
N THR A 266 -26.20 -5.69 10.38
CA THR A 266 -25.22 -6.70 10.84
C THR A 266 -25.71 -7.56 12.00
N ASP A 267 -26.60 -7.05 12.84
CA ASP A 267 -26.89 -7.64 14.12
C ASP A 267 -28.11 -8.59 14.11
N ASN A 268 -28.31 -9.26 15.21
CA ASN A 268 -29.44 -10.14 15.54
C ASN A 268 -29.82 -9.97 17.02
N ASP A 269 -30.85 -10.66 17.46
CA ASP A 269 -31.34 -10.72 18.85
C ASP A 269 -31.51 -9.32 19.48
N ASP A 270 -31.22 -9.14 20.75
CA ASP A 270 -31.44 -7.89 21.50
C ASP A 270 -30.74 -6.67 20.86
N SER A 271 -29.58 -6.87 20.27
CA SER A 271 -28.79 -5.82 19.60
C SER A 271 -29.52 -5.28 18.37
N LEU A 272 -30.16 -6.15 17.59
CA LEU A 272 -30.99 -5.74 16.46
C LEU A 272 -32.27 -5.05 16.93
N VAL A 273 -32.93 -5.56 18.01
CA VAL A 273 -34.12 -4.94 18.62
C VAL A 273 -33.80 -3.49 19.02
N GLU A 274 -32.65 -3.25 19.68
CA GLU A 274 -32.22 -1.90 20.05
C GLU A 274 -32.00 -1.00 18.84
N ALA A 275 -31.39 -1.52 17.76
CA ALA A 275 -31.17 -0.77 16.53
C ALA A 275 -32.50 -0.39 15.83
N VAL A 276 -33.46 -1.31 15.79
CA VAL A 276 -34.81 -1.04 15.26
C VAL A 276 -35.52 0.00 16.13
N MET A 277 -35.45 -0.13 17.45
CA MET A 277 -36.02 0.88 18.38
C MET A 277 -35.42 2.27 18.14
N TYR A 278 -34.11 2.34 17.94
CA TYR A 278 -33.44 3.60 17.64
C TYR A 278 -34.00 4.23 16.36
N ALA A 279 -34.08 3.47 15.26
CA ALA A 279 -34.62 3.97 14.00
C ALA A 279 -36.07 4.47 14.13
N LEU A 280 -36.93 3.68 14.72
CA LEU A 280 -38.35 4.03 14.91
C LEU A 280 -38.53 5.28 15.79
N ARG A 281 -37.74 5.42 16.84
CA ARG A 281 -37.73 6.64 17.67
C ARG A 281 -37.24 7.88 16.91
N LYS A 282 -36.29 7.73 16.01
CA LYS A 282 -35.85 8.81 15.13
C LYS A 282 -36.93 9.28 14.16
N PHE A 283 -37.85 8.37 13.77
CA PHE A 283 -39.03 8.71 12.97
C PHE A 283 -40.17 9.29 13.81
N GLY A 284 -39.99 9.40 15.13
CA GLY A 284 -40.96 10.02 16.04
C GLY A 284 -41.98 9.07 16.68
N PHE A 285 -41.81 7.76 16.54
CA PHE A 285 -42.63 6.81 17.27
C PHE A 285 -42.28 6.71 18.77
N VAL A 286 -43.26 6.42 19.59
CA VAL A 286 -43.02 5.93 20.95
C VAL A 286 -42.85 4.41 20.86
N VAL A 287 -41.69 3.89 21.29
CA VAL A 287 -41.36 2.48 21.16
C VAL A 287 -41.01 1.88 22.52
N VAL A 288 -41.67 0.79 22.84
CA VAL A 288 -41.56 0.04 24.10
C VAL A 288 -41.06 -1.37 23.80
N ASP A 289 -40.04 -1.78 24.51
CA ASP A 289 -39.51 -3.15 24.50
C ASP A 289 -40.42 -4.02 25.42
N LEU A 290 -41.15 -4.92 24.80
CA LEU A 290 -42.13 -5.73 25.51
C LEU A 290 -41.49 -6.88 26.28
N ASP A 291 -40.39 -7.44 25.78
CA ASP A 291 -39.67 -8.50 26.48
C ASP A 291 -39.06 -8.00 27.81
N LYS A 292 -38.64 -6.73 27.88
CA LYS A 292 -38.16 -6.12 29.14
C LYS A 292 -39.27 -5.83 30.15
N GLN A 293 -40.52 -5.81 29.71
CA GLN A 293 -41.69 -5.60 30.58
C GLN A 293 -42.41 -6.90 30.99
N LEU A 294 -41.99 -8.04 30.41
CA LEU A 294 -42.63 -9.32 30.63
C LEU A 294 -42.32 -9.84 32.04
N SER A 295 -43.36 -10.18 32.81
CA SER A 295 -43.23 -10.86 34.11
C SER A 295 -43.05 -12.37 33.89
N GLU A 296 -42.44 -13.04 34.88
CA GLU A 296 -42.21 -14.48 34.79
C GLU A 296 -43.54 -15.25 34.66
N GLY A 297 -43.67 -16.06 33.59
CA GLY A 297 -44.86 -16.84 33.29
C GLY A 297 -45.92 -16.13 32.42
N GLU A 298 -45.71 -14.87 32.05
CA GLU A 298 -46.59 -14.17 31.10
C GLU A 298 -46.35 -14.64 29.64
N PRO A 299 -47.41 -14.73 28.82
CA PRO A 299 -47.25 -15.07 27.41
C PRO A 299 -46.60 -13.90 26.64
N ARG A 300 -45.70 -14.21 25.70
CA ARG A 300 -45.05 -13.20 24.83
C ARG A 300 -46.08 -12.47 23.97
N MET A 301 -45.89 -11.16 23.83
CA MET A 301 -46.76 -10.24 23.10
C MET A 301 -46.05 -9.60 21.87
N GLY A 302 -44.89 -10.13 21.47
CA GLY A 302 -43.99 -9.56 20.48
C GLY A 302 -42.77 -8.92 21.13
N ASP A 303 -41.79 -8.49 20.31
CA ASP A 303 -40.57 -7.84 20.81
C ASP A 303 -40.84 -6.36 21.12
N LEU A 304 -41.58 -5.65 20.26
CA LEU A 304 -41.84 -4.21 20.41
C LEU A 304 -43.33 -3.86 20.31
N SER A 305 -43.76 -2.88 21.13
CA SER A 305 -44.94 -2.07 20.89
C SER A 305 -44.52 -0.71 20.37
N VAL A 306 -45.09 -0.28 19.23
CA VAL A 306 -44.79 0.97 18.54
C VAL A 306 -46.08 1.78 18.46
N SER A 307 -46.05 3.01 18.94
CA SER A 307 -47.25 3.86 18.98
C SER A 307 -46.99 5.28 18.50
N ASP A 308 -48.05 5.89 17.95
CA ASP A 308 -48.11 7.27 17.52
C ASP A 308 -49.57 7.75 17.78
N GLU A 309 -49.76 8.59 18.81
CA GLU A 309 -51.09 8.99 19.29
C GLU A 309 -52.01 7.78 19.55
N ASP A 310 -53.12 7.68 18.81
CA ASP A 310 -54.09 6.58 18.93
C ASP A 310 -53.78 5.36 18.05
N TRP A 311 -52.63 5.39 17.32
CA TRP A 311 -52.20 4.31 16.46
C TRP A 311 -51.15 3.42 17.15
N THR A 312 -51.30 2.10 17.00
CA THR A 312 -50.40 1.13 17.61
C THR A 312 -50.09 -0.02 16.66
N ALA A 313 -48.81 -0.41 16.60
CA ALA A 313 -48.36 -1.65 15.98
C ALA A 313 -47.59 -2.54 16.96
N ILE A 314 -47.66 -3.84 16.71
CA ILE A 314 -46.80 -4.83 17.37
C ILE A 314 -45.77 -5.31 16.38
N ALA A 315 -44.50 -5.34 16.79
CA ALA A 315 -43.41 -5.77 15.95
C ALA A 315 -42.70 -7.00 16.53
N GLU A 316 -42.35 -7.91 15.64
CA GLU A 316 -41.43 -9.02 15.88
C GLU A 316 -40.17 -8.73 15.09
N VAL A 317 -39.02 -8.79 15.75
CA VAL A 317 -37.69 -8.42 15.17
C VAL A 317 -36.79 -9.64 15.12
N LYS A 318 -36.30 -10.02 13.93
CA LYS A 318 -35.49 -11.24 13.77
C LYS A 318 -34.27 -11.00 12.88
N GLY A 319 -33.09 -11.47 13.31
CA GLY A 319 -31.87 -11.53 12.49
C GLY A 319 -31.62 -12.95 12.01
N TYR A 320 -31.24 -13.10 10.73
CA TYR A 320 -30.95 -14.40 10.12
C TYR A 320 -29.61 -14.39 9.37
N THR A 321 -28.88 -15.49 9.48
CA THR A 321 -27.71 -15.76 8.63
C THR A 321 -28.10 -16.23 7.23
N LYS A 322 -29.34 -16.69 7.06
CA LYS A 322 -29.97 -17.07 5.78
C LYS A 322 -31.23 -16.25 5.57
N GLY A 323 -32.13 -16.67 4.67
CA GLY A 323 -33.41 -16.00 4.44
C GLY A 323 -34.32 -16.00 5.66
N ALA A 324 -35.14 -14.97 5.75
CA ALA A 324 -36.22 -14.89 6.74
C ALA A 324 -37.26 -16.04 6.56
N LYS A 325 -38.01 -16.37 7.61
CA LYS A 325 -38.93 -17.51 7.62
C LYS A 325 -40.38 -17.04 7.58
N SER A 326 -41.17 -17.50 6.60
CA SER A 326 -42.61 -17.18 6.49
C SER A 326 -43.46 -17.65 7.67
N ASN A 327 -43.03 -18.73 8.34
CA ASN A 327 -43.72 -19.21 9.54
C ASN A 327 -43.74 -18.22 10.70
N ASP A 328 -42.78 -17.30 10.75
CA ASP A 328 -42.71 -16.30 11.82
C ASP A 328 -43.83 -15.26 11.69
N LEU A 329 -44.41 -15.07 10.50
CA LEU A 329 -45.58 -14.21 10.29
C LEU A 329 -46.79 -14.69 11.15
N LEU A 330 -46.96 -16.00 11.28
CA LEU A 330 -48.02 -16.58 12.15
C LEU A 330 -47.76 -16.27 13.63
N THR A 331 -46.50 -16.14 14.01
CA THR A 331 -46.10 -15.80 15.39
C THR A 331 -46.53 -14.37 15.71
N VAL A 332 -46.33 -13.42 14.79
CA VAL A 332 -46.75 -12.02 14.96
C VAL A 332 -48.27 -11.94 15.17
N GLY A 333 -49.05 -12.66 14.35
CA GLY A 333 -50.53 -12.72 14.51
C GLY A 333 -50.97 -13.33 15.85
N ARG A 334 -50.17 -14.25 16.42
CA ARG A 334 -50.43 -14.76 17.77
C ARG A 334 -50.12 -13.71 18.82
N HIS A 335 -49.02 -13.00 18.69
CA HIS A 335 -48.60 -11.94 19.61
C HIS A 335 -49.59 -10.79 19.63
N ARG A 336 -50.13 -10.36 18.46
CA ARG A 336 -51.21 -9.37 18.38
C ARG A 336 -52.39 -9.75 19.27
N ARG A 337 -52.91 -10.98 19.14
CA ARG A 337 -54.08 -11.45 19.94
C ARG A 337 -53.82 -11.47 21.44
N VAL A 338 -52.58 -11.74 21.86
CA VAL A 338 -52.20 -11.69 23.27
C VAL A 338 -52.13 -10.26 23.76
N TYR A 339 -51.55 -9.36 22.98
CA TYR A 339 -51.44 -7.95 23.31
C TYR A 339 -52.80 -7.26 23.39
N GLU A 340 -53.68 -7.47 22.39
CA GLU A 340 -55.01 -6.86 22.32
C GLU A 340 -55.90 -7.21 23.55
N LYS A 341 -55.76 -8.39 24.09
CA LYS A 341 -56.45 -8.79 25.32
C LYS A 341 -56.07 -7.97 26.55
N LYS A 342 -54.87 -7.39 26.55
CA LYS A 342 -54.30 -6.72 27.73
C LYS A 342 -54.25 -5.20 27.55
N HIS A 343 -54.03 -4.73 26.34
CA HIS A 343 -53.69 -3.34 26.08
C HIS A 343 -54.63 -2.62 25.10
N GLY A 344 -55.52 -3.32 24.40
CA GLY A 344 -56.43 -2.74 23.42
C GLY A 344 -56.03 -3.00 21.98
N ASP A 345 -56.75 -2.37 21.04
CA ASP A 345 -56.66 -2.66 19.60
C ASP A 345 -55.30 -2.30 18.97
N VAL A 346 -54.86 -3.14 18.04
CA VAL A 346 -53.62 -3.00 17.28
C VAL A 346 -53.96 -2.79 15.81
N GLN A 347 -53.50 -1.66 15.22
CA GLN A 347 -53.77 -1.28 13.82
C GLN A 347 -52.87 -1.99 12.85
N ARG A 348 -51.63 -2.36 13.25
CA ARG A 348 -50.64 -3.01 12.38
C ARG A 348 -49.86 -4.11 13.10
N MET A 349 -49.45 -5.09 12.31
CA MET A 349 -48.47 -6.11 12.70
C MET A 349 -47.25 -5.95 11.86
N TRP A 350 -46.10 -5.78 12.48
CA TRP A 350 -44.84 -5.65 11.78
C TRP A 350 -43.94 -6.87 12.01
N TYR A 351 -43.47 -7.47 10.89
CA TYR A 351 -42.40 -8.43 10.89
C TYR A 351 -41.17 -7.75 10.35
N VAL A 352 -40.26 -7.38 11.25
CA VAL A 352 -39.00 -6.68 10.93
C VAL A 352 -37.89 -7.70 10.91
N ALA A 353 -37.18 -7.86 9.76
CA ALA A 353 -36.14 -8.86 9.72
C ALA A 353 -34.86 -8.35 9.01
N ASN A 354 -33.72 -8.82 9.52
CA ASN A 354 -32.40 -8.68 8.92
C ASN A 354 -32.00 -10.03 8.29
N PRO A 355 -32.44 -10.33 7.04
CA PRO A 355 -32.10 -11.57 6.36
C PRO A 355 -30.69 -11.49 5.78
N PHE A 356 -30.00 -12.65 5.66
CA PHE A 356 -28.67 -12.77 5.07
C PHE A 356 -27.65 -11.78 5.68
N ARG A 357 -27.71 -11.57 7.00
CA ARG A 357 -26.95 -10.51 7.70
C ARG A 357 -25.42 -10.58 7.56
N LEU A 358 -24.89 -11.73 7.10
CA LEU A 358 -23.46 -11.91 6.83
C LEU A 358 -23.06 -11.56 5.39
N ASP A 359 -24.05 -11.36 4.51
CA ASP A 359 -23.83 -10.98 3.12
C ASP A 359 -23.87 -9.46 2.95
N SER A 360 -23.24 -8.94 1.89
CA SER A 360 -23.35 -7.51 1.56
C SER A 360 -24.80 -7.11 1.35
N PRO A 361 -25.28 -6.01 1.93
CA PRO A 361 -26.67 -5.56 1.78
C PRO A 361 -27.14 -5.44 0.33
N ASP A 362 -26.27 -5.01 -0.59
CA ASP A 362 -26.59 -4.83 -2.01
C ASP A 362 -26.88 -6.15 -2.75
N GLY A 363 -26.29 -7.23 -2.29
CA GLY A 363 -26.43 -8.56 -2.90
C GLY A 363 -27.53 -9.44 -2.30
N ARG A 364 -28.21 -8.98 -1.23
CA ARG A 364 -29.22 -9.79 -0.54
C ARG A 364 -30.50 -9.90 -1.35
N PRO A 365 -31.12 -11.09 -1.44
CA PRO A 365 -32.46 -11.25 -2.01
C PRO A 365 -33.50 -10.38 -1.27
N LYS A 366 -34.66 -10.20 -1.87
CA LYS A 366 -35.78 -9.55 -1.20
C LYS A 366 -36.19 -10.38 0.03
N ILE A 367 -36.65 -9.70 1.08
CA ILE A 367 -37.15 -10.36 2.27
C ILE A 367 -38.30 -11.28 1.91
N LEU A 368 -38.28 -12.54 2.38
CA LEU A 368 -39.26 -13.59 2.08
C LEU A 368 -39.49 -13.79 0.58
N ASP A 369 -38.40 -13.76 -0.23
CA ASP A 369 -38.48 -14.02 -1.67
C ASP A 369 -39.11 -15.41 -1.94
N GLY A 370 -40.10 -15.47 -2.85
CA GLY A 370 -40.87 -16.68 -3.16
C GLY A 370 -41.96 -17.05 -2.16
N ALA A 371 -42.21 -16.23 -1.13
CA ALA A 371 -43.29 -16.46 -0.15
C ALA A 371 -44.47 -15.45 -0.28
N ASP A 372 -44.77 -15.03 -1.53
CA ASP A 372 -45.71 -13.94 -1.78
C ASP A 372 -47.16 -14.24 -1.32
N GLU A 373 -47.60 -15.50 -1.36
CA GLU A 373 -48.92 -15.91 -0.84
C GLU A 373 -49.00 -15.67 0.68
N HIS A 374 -48.00 -16.08 1.44
CA HIS A 374 -47.96 -15.84 2.90
C HIS A 374 -47.90 -14.35 3.24
N ILE A 375 -47.24 -13.56 2.42
CA ILE A 375 -47.17 -12.10 2.62
C ILE A 375 -48.55 -11.47 2.31
N ALA A 376 -49.23 -11.94 1.25
CA ALA A 376 -50.58 -11.46 0.92
C ALA A 376 -51.60 -11.77 2.04
N ASP A 377 -51.55 -12.97 2.59
CA ASP A 377 -52.37 -13.35 3.73
C ASP A 377 -52.08 -12.46 4.97
N PHE A 378 -50.79 -12.23 5.24
CA PHE A 378 -50.38 -11.37 6.34
C PHE A 378 -50.79 -9.90 6.13
N ALA A 379 -50.73 -9.42 4.89
CA ALA A 379 -51.18 -8.06 4.52
C ALA A 379 -52.70 -7.91 4.63
N HIS A 380 -53.48 -8.98 4.37
CA HIS A 380 -54.92 -8.99 4.54
C HIS A 380 -55.30 -8.77 6.01
N ASP A 381 -54.48 -9.29 6.93
CA ASP A 381 -54.63 -9.16 8.37
C ASP A 381 -53.92 -7.88 8.93
N ASP A 382 -53.73 -6.88 8.09
CA ASP A 382 -53.03 -5.64 8.43
C ASP A 382 -51.52 -5.81 8.80
N GLY A 383 -50.86 -6.80 8.24
CA GLY A 383 -49.44 -7.09 8.44
C GLY A 383 -48.53 -6.42 7.44
N SER A 384 -47.35 -6.00 7.90
CA SER A 384 -46.28 -5.47 7.08
C SER A 384 -44.97 -6.23 7.32
N VAL A 385 -44.25 -6.52 6.23
CA VAL A 385 -42.91 -7.15 6.23
C VAL A 385 -41.91 -6.08 5.93
N ILE A 386 -41.02 -5.83 6.87
CA ILE A 386 -40.01 -4.74 6.80
C ILE A 386 -38.62 -5.33 6.81
N ASP A 387 -37.87 -5.10 5.75
CA ASP A 387 -36.45 -5.41 5.72
C ASP A 387 -35.67 -4.33 6.50
N THR A 388 -34.73 -4.72 7.32
CA THR A 388 -33.91 -3.73 8.05
C THR A 388 -33.08 -2.84 7.15
N ARG A 389 -32.84 -3.23 5.88
CA ARG A 389 -32.26 -2.34 4.86
C ARG A 389 -33.16 -1.15 4.55
N ASP A 390 -34.47 -1.37 4.52
CA ASP A 390 -35.43 -0.28 4.29
C ASP A 390 -35.44 0.70 5.47
N LEU A 391 -35.33 0.21 6.69
CA LEU A 391 -35.19 1.07 7.88
C LEU A 391 -33.87 1.84 7.87
N PHE A 392 -32.79 1.20 7.41
CA PHE A 392 -31.50 1.85 7.23
C PHE A 392 -31.57 2.99 6.20
N ASP A 393 -32.21 2.74 5.06
CA ASP A 393 -32.37 3.74 4.00
C ASP A 393 -33.27 4.90 4.45
N LEU A 394 -34.38 4.63 5.11
CA LEU A 394 -35.23 5.68 5.69
C LEU A 394 -34.44 6.53 6.68
N LEU A 395 -33.68 5.88 7.57
CA LEU A 395 -32.89 6.57 8.58
C LEU A 395 -31.80 7.45 7.93
N LYS A 396 -31.11 6.93 6.90
CA LYS A 396 -30.13 7.69 6.12
C LYS A 396 -30.76 8.91 5.45
N ARG A 397 -31.92 8.75 4.80
CA ARG A 397 -32.65 9.86 4.15
C ARG A 397 -33.12 10.91 5.16
N VAL A 398 -33.50 10.49 6.37
CA VAL A 398 -33.85 11.41 7.46
C VAL A 398 -32.62 12.15 7.97
N ASP A 399 -31.51 11.47 8.17
CA ASP A 399 -30.26 12.09 8.66
C ASP A 399 -29.65 13.07 7.62
N THR A 400 -29.84 12.83 6.32
CA THR A 400 -29.41 13.75 5.24
C THR A 400 -30.40 14.88 4.99
N GLY A 401 -31.61 14.80 5.54
CA GLY A 401 -32.68 15.77 5.32
C GLY A 401 -33.44 15.59 3.99
N ASP A 402 -33.21 14.47 3.28
CA ASP A 402 -33.94 14.11 2.05
C ASP A 402 -35.37 13.63 2.33
N LEU A 403 -35.65 13.24 3.58
CA LEU A 403 -36.95 12.82 4.06
C LEU A 403 -37.20 13.39 5.45
N THR A 404 -38.43 13.80 5.75
CA THR A 404 -38.77 14.19 7.13
C THR A 404 -39.07 12.97 7.99
N PRO A 405 -38.84 13.05 9.31
CA PRO A 405 -39.25 11.97 10.25
C PRO A 405 -40.72 11.61 10.13
N GLU A 406 -41.60 12.61 9.94
CA GLU A 406 -43.05 12.43 9.79
C GLU A 406 -43.37 11.63 8.53
N SER A 407 -42.72 11.94 7.40
CA SER A 407 -42.91 11.20 6.15
C SER A 407 -42.45 9.75 6.25
N ALA A 408 -41.29 9.50 6.91
CA ALA A 408 -40.83 8.13 7.19
C ALA A 408 -41.82 7.37 8.08
N ARG A 409 -42.35 8.03 9.10
CA ARG A 409 -43.38 7.47 10.01
C ARG A 409 -44.66 7.10 9.27
N GLU A 410 -45.21 7.99 8.46
CA GLU A 410 -46.44 7.72 7.69
C GLU A 410 -46.23 6.57 6.68
N ALA A 411 -45.10 6.53 5.98
CA ALA A 411 -44.79 5.43 5.07
C ALA A 411 -44.81 4.04 5.79
N LEU A 412 -44.30 3.99 7.02
CA LEU A 412 -44.35 2.76 7.83
C LEU A 412 -45.76 2.43 8.33
N LYS A 413 -46.58 3.43 8.70
CA LYS A 413 -47.97 3.25 9.14
C LYS A 413 -48.88 2.75 8.02
N GLU A 414 -48.66 3.24 6.81
CA GLU A 414 -49.46 2.89 5.62
C GLU A 414 -49.06 1.54 5.00
N ALA A 415 -47.83 1.09 5.24
CA ALA A 415 -47.29 -0.13 4.65
C ALA A 415 -48.17 -1.35 4.92
N LYS A 416 -48.44 -2.13 3.87
CA LYS A 416 -49.07 -3.46 3.91
C LYS A 416 -48.33 -4.43 3.01
N GLY A 417 -48.11 -5.64 3.47
CA GLY A 417 -47.22 -6.57 2.76
C GLY A 417 -45.76 -6.17 2.88
N ARG A 418 -44.94 -6.37 1.83
CA ARG A 418 -43.57 -5.86 1.85
C ARG A 418 -43.55 -4.34 1.81
N LEU A 419 -42.78 -3.73 2.70
CA LEU A 419 -42.52 -2.29 2.62
C LEU A 419 -41.86 -2.00 1.25
N GLN A 420 -42.34 -0.98 0.57
CA GLN A 420 -41.79 -0.44 -0.67
C GLN A 420 -41.50 1.03 -0.45
N LEU A 421 -40.27 1.41 -0.66
CA LEU A 421 -39.83 2.81 -0.62
C LEU A 421 -39.73 3.33 -2.05
N ASP A 422 -40.33 4.48 -2.31
CA ASP A 422 -40.24 5.21 -3.58
C ASP A 422 -38.92 5.97 -3.72
#